data_8ac59682ba38dfa854109ffe37a2ee12
#
_entry.id   8ac59682ba38dfa854109ffe37a2ee12
#
_cell.length_a   1.000
_cell.length_b   1.000
_cell.length_c   1.000
_cell.angle_alpha   90.00
_cell.angle_beta   90.00
_cell.angle_gamma   90.00
#
_symmetry.space_group_name_H-M   'P 1'
#
loop_
_entity.id
_entity.type
_entity.pdbx_description
1 polymer ?
#
loop_
_entity_poly.entity_id
_entity_poly.type
_entity_poly.pdbx_seq_one_letter_code
_entity_poly.pdbx_strand_id
1 'polypeptide(L)'
;MNENREHEKLHVVVHYAAAEKPYREDAPRNQTVGELKALVLKAFGLTEGAGPGGTNVVYTLYHEKLALENPSETLGHIAGDRETLELKLVQQITQGSR
;
A
#
# COMPACT_ATOMS: atom_id res chain seq x y z
N MET A 1 2.99 -10.08 -29.21
CA MET A 1 2.68 -10.03 -28.83
C MET A 1 2.41 -9.77 -27.80
N ASN A 2 2.07 -9.66 -27.25
CA ASN A 2 1.62 -9.34 -26.32
C ASN A 2 1.39 -10.20 -25.32
N GLU A 3 1.90 -11.16 -25.24
CA GLU A 3 1.78 -12.05 -24.18
C GLU A 3 2.35 -11.50 -22.92
N ASN A 4 3.09 -10.49 -22.98
CA ASN A 4 3.61 -9.89 -21.77
C ASN A 4 2.59 -9.14 -20.99
N ARG A 5 1.41 -9.01 -21.51
CA ARG A 5 0.44 -8.31 -20.79
C ARG A 5 0.14 -8.90 -19.46
N GLU A 6 0.18 -10.20 -19.35
CA GLU A 6 -0.08 -10.81 -18.08
C GLU A 6 0.99 -10.52 -17.08
N HIS A 7 2.20 -10.29 -17.56
CA HIS A 7 3.29 -9.99 -16.66
C HIS A 7 3.30 -8.53 -16.26
N GLU A 8 2.46 -7.73 -16.89
CA GLU A 8 2.39 -6.33 -16.54
C GLU A 8 1.47 -6.05 -15.39
N LYS A 9 0.75 -7.05 -14.95
CA LYS A 9 -0.15 -6.90 -13.82
C LYS A 9 0.33 -7.71 -12.65
N LEU A 10 0.09 -7.18 -11.47
CA LEU A 10 0.37 -7.85 -10.23
C LEU A 10 -0.92 -8.07 -9.48
N HIS A 11 -1.01 -9.23 -8.86
CA HIS A 11 -2.10 -9.45 -7.92
C HIS A 11 -1.64 -8.93 -6.57
N VAL A 12 -2.25 -7.86 -6.12
CA VAL A 12 -1.83 -7.15 -4.91
C VAL A 12 -2.76 -7.51 -3.77
N VAL A 13 -2.18 -7.90 -2.66
CA VAL A 13 -2.93 -8.22 -1.45
C VAL A 13 -2.35 -7.38 -0.33
N VAL A 14 -3.18 -6.57 0.31
CA VAL A 14 -2.74 -5.73 1.40
C VAL A 14 -3.52 -6.10 2.65
N HIS A 15 -2.81 -6.48 3.69
CA HIS A 15 -3.42 -6.88 4.95
C HIS A 15 -3.42 -5.69 5.90
N TYR A 16 -4.54 -5.49 6.56
CA TYR A 16 -4.69 -4.44 7.55
C TYR A 16 -5.34 -5.06 8.77
N ALA A 17 -4.68 -5.00 9.91
CA ALA A 17 -5.10 -5.74 11.09
C ALA A 17 -6.51 -5.39 11.54
N ALA A 18 -6.92 -4.14 11.38
CA ALA A 18 -8.23 -3.70 11.81
C ALA A 18 -9.35 -4.05 10.84
N ALA A 19 -9.01 -4.51 9.64
CA ALA A 19 -10.01 -4.84 8.64
C ALA A 19 -10.30 -6.33 8.66
N GLU A 20 -11.53 -6.68 8.37
CA GLU A 20 -11.90 -8.09 8.36
C GLU A 20 -11.34 -8.84 7.17
N LYS A 21 -11.17 -8.12 6.06
CA LYS A 21 -10.71 -8.74 4.84
C LYS A 21 -9.57 -7.93 4.25
N PRO A 22 -8.63 -8.61 3.61
CA PRO A 22 -7.55 -7.85 2.97
C PRO A 22 -8.05 -7.16 1.70
N TYR A 23 -7.29 -6.17 1.28
CA TYR A 23 -7.49 -5.54 -0.01
C TYR A 23 -6.89 -6.46 -1.06
N ARG A 24 -7.64 -6.80 -2.09
CA ARG A 24 -7.18 -7.68 -3.15
C ARG A 24 -7.59 -7.08 -4.48
N GLU A 25 -6.62 -6.66 -5.25
CA GLU A 25 -6.88 -6.08 -6.56
C GLU A 25 -5.68 -6.31 -7.44
N ASP A 26 -5.92 -6.38 -8.74
CA ASP A 26 -4.84 -6.41 -9.70
C ASP A 26 -4.39 -4.99 -9.94
N ALA A 27 -3.10 -4.81 -10.12
CA ALA A 27 -2.52 -3.51 -10.37
C ALA A 27 -1.46 -3.62 -11.44
N PRO A 28 -1.29 -2.58 -12.25
CA PRO A 28 -0.20 -2.60 -13.23
C PRO A 28 1.13 -2.52 -12.51
N ARG A 29 2.13 -3.15 -13.10
CA ARG A 29 3.45 -3.18 -12.47
C ARG A 29 4.07 -1.80 -12.35
N ASN A 30 3.66 -0.87 -13.21
CA ASN A 30 4.21 0.47 -13.14
C ASN A 30 3.45 1.39 -12.19
N GLN A 31 2.44 0.86 -11.50
CA GLN A 31 1.77 1.66 -10.48
C GLN A 31 2.74 1.93 -9.34
N THR A 32 2.69 3.12 -8.80
CA THR A 32 3.59 3.51 -7.73
C THR A 32 3.01 3.17 -6.37
N VAL A 33 3.91 3.12 -5.39
CA VAL A 33 3.51 2.88 -4.01
C VAL A 33 2.51 3.93 -3.55
N GLY A 34 2.74 5.19 -3.92
CA GLY A 34 1.84 6.26 -3.52
C GLY A 34 0.44 6.09 -4.09
N GLU A 35 0.37 5.67 -5.35
CA GLU A 35 -0.92 5.45 -5.97
C GLU A 35 -1.65 4.27 -5.33
N LEU A 36 -0.91 3.20 -5.05
CA LEU A 36 -1.52 2.05 -4.42
C LEU A 36 -2.01 2.40 -3.02
N LYS A 37 -1.20 3.13 -2.26
CA LYS A 37 -1.59 3.51 -0.92
C LYS A 37 -2.88 4.30 -0.92
N ALA A 38 -3.03 5.23 -1.86
CA ALA A 38 -4.25 6.01 -1.94
C ALA A 38 -5.47 5.12 -2.19
N LEU A 39 -5.33 4.13 -3.07
CA LEU A 39 -6.42 3.22 -3.35
C LEU A 39 -6.75 2.35 -2.14
N VAL A 40 -5.73 1.88 -1.45
CA VAL A 40 -5.92 1.02 -0.28
C VAL A 40 -6.62 1.80 0.83
N LEU A 41 -6.18 3.02 1.09
CA LEU A 41 -6.82 3.83 2.12
C LEU A 41 -8.28 4.08 1.78
N LYS A 42 -8.55 4.37 0.53
CA LYS A 42 -9.93 4.60 0.12
C LYS A 42 -10.76 3.35 0.29
N ALA A 43 -10.21 2.20 -0.07
CA ALA A 43 -10.94 0.94 0.02
C ALA A 43 -11.27 0.59 1.46
N PHE A 44 -10.38 0.91 2.39
CA PHE A 44 -10.64 0.64 3.80
C PHE A 44 -11.35 1.79 4.51
N GLY A 45 -11.60 2.90 3.81
CA GLY A 45 -12.28 4.03 4.42
C GLY A 45 -11.41 4.80 5.40
N LEU A 46 -10.10 4.86 5.13
CA LEU A 46 -9.14 5.49 6.03
C LEU A 46 -8.66 6.81 5.46
N THR A 47 -8.33 7.73 6.34
CA THR A 47 -7.73 9.00 5.94
C THR A 47 -6.54 9.28 6.82
N GLU A 48 -5.56 9.93 6.23
CA GLU A 48 -4.39 10.37 6.96
C GLU A 48 -4.56 11.83 7.37
N GLY A 49 -3.82 12.24 8.37
CA GLY A 49 -3.77 13.63 8.75
C GLY A 49 -4.12 13.84 10.19
N ALA A 50 -4.58 15.04 10.48
CA ALA A 50 -4.83 15.45 11.85
C ALA A 50 -5.95 14.63 12.46
N GLY A 51 -5.70 14.10 13.63
CA GLY A 51 -6.69 13.39 14.41
C GLY A 51 -7.07 14.20 15.63
N PRO A 52 -7.88 13.61 16.49
CA PRO A 52 -8.32 14.31 17.70
C PRO A 52 -7.15 14.51 18.64
N GLY A 53 -7.21 15.59 19.40
CA GLY A 53 -6.22 15.83 20.44
C GLY A 53 -4.84 16.16 19.95
N GLY A 54 -4.73 16.67 18.73
CA GLY A 54 -3.43 17.05 18.19
C GLY A 54 -2.61 15.90 17.65
N THR A 55 -3.22 14.74 17.50
CA THR A 55 -2.51 13.61 16.94
C THR A 55 -2.43 13.71 15.42
N ASN A 56 -1.53 12.94 14.85
CA ASN A 56 -1.40 12.85 13.42
C ASN A 56 -1.37 11.38 13.04
N VAL A 57 -2.19 10.99 12.08
CA VAL A 57 -2.35 9.60 11.70
C VAL A 57 -1.72 9.40 10.32
N VAL A 58 -0.83 8.43 10.23
CA VAL A 58 -0.15 8.11 8.99
C VAL A 58 -0.21 6.61 8.80
N TYR A 59 -0.33 6.19 7.56
CA TYR A 59 -0.33 4.77 7.22
C TYR A 59 0.89 4.47 6.36
N THR A 60 1.51 3.35 6.61
CA THR A 60 2.69 2.94 5.87
C THR A 60 2.48 1.54 5.34
N LEU A 61 2.84 1.33 4.08
CA LEU A 61 2.84 0.01 3.49
C LEU A 61 4.17 -0.66 3.75
N TYR A 62 4.13 -1.93 4.12
CA TYR A 62 5.32 -2.73 4.36
C TYR A 62 5.34 -3.92 3.42
N HIS A 63 6.50 -4.20 2.88
CA HIS A 63 6.76 -5.43 2.15
C HIS A 63 7.67 -6.27 3.01
N GLU A 64 7.10 -7.31 3.62
CA GLU A 64 7.80 -8.10 4.61
C GLU A 64 8.17 -7.20 5.77
N LYS A 65 9.44 -6.96 6.02
CA LYS A 65 9.83 -6.11 7.11
C LYS A 65 10.29 -4.73 6.66
N LEU A 66 10.16 -4.45 5.38
CA LEU A 66 10.68 -3.22 4.81
C LEU A 66 9.55 -2.22 4.59
N ALA A 67 9.68 -1.05 5.18
CA ALA A 67 8.72 0.02 4.98
C ALA A 67 8.91 0.60 3.59
N LEU A 68 7.80 0.78 2.87
CA LEU A 68 7.82 1.32 1.53
C LEU A 68 7.62 2.81 1.61
N GLU A 69 8.71 3.53 1.82
CA GLU A 69 8.65 4.95 2.09
C GLU A 69 8.80 5.81 0.86
N ASN A 70 9.19 5.22 -0.26
CA ASN A 70 9.35 5.97 -1.49
C ASN A 70 8.07 5.87 -2.32
N PRO A 71 7.25 6.93 -2.35
CA PRO A 71 5.98 6.84 -3.08
C PRO A 71 6.13 6.72 -4.58
N SER A 72 7.31 7.03 -5.10
CA SER A 72 7.56 6.92 -6.53
C SER A 72 8.00 5.54 -6.96
N GLU A 73 8.29 4.66 -6.01
CA GLU A 73 8.75 3.32 -6.35
C GLU A 73 7.60 2.53 -6.98
N THR A 74 7.89 1.73 -7.99
CA THR A 74 6.85 0.97 -8.66
C THR A 74 6.66 -0.37 -8.00
N LEU A 75 5.45 -0.88 -8.14
CA LEU A 75 5.12 -2.18 -7.56
C LEU A 75 5.89 -3.29 -8.24
N GLY A 76 6.12 -3.17 -9.54
CA GLY A 76 6.91 -4.15 -10.25
C GLY A 76 8.33 -4.24 -9.76
N HIS A 77 8.90 -3.10 -9.38
CA HIS A 77 10.26 -3.10 -8.83
C HIS A 77 10.30 -3.86 -7.50
N ILE A 78 9.27 -3.68 -6.68
CA ILE A 78 9.21 -4.36 -5.39
C ILE A 78 8.98 -5.85 -5.56
N ALA A 79 8.07 -6.22 -6.45
CA ALA A 79 7.69 -7.61 -6.63
C ALA A 79 8.75 -8.41 -7.37
N GLY A 80 9.55 -7.77 -8.20
CA GLY A 80 10.52 -8.47 -9.01
C GLY A 80 9.81 -9.37 -10.01
N ASP A 81 10.15 -10.64 -10.00
CA ASP A 81 9.58 -11.59 -10.94
C ASP A 81 8.29 -12.20 -10.46
N ARG A 82 7.82 -11.83 -9.29
CA ARG A 82 6.63 -12.46 -8.73
C ARG A 82 5.39 -11.89 -9.38
N GLU A 83 4.35 -12.69 -9.36
CA GLU A 83 3.07 -12.28 -9.90
C GLU A 83 2.11 -11.80 -8.82
N THR A 84 2.47 -12.05 -7.57
CA THR A 84 1.66 -11.64 -6.43
C THR A 84 2.53 -10.81 -5.50
N LEU A 85 1.97 -9.74 -5.00
CA LEU A 85 2.67 -8.86 -4.07
C LEU A 85 1.82 -8.74 -2.82
N GLU A 86 2.33 -9.26 -1.71
CA GLU A 86 1.64 -9.17 -0.43
C GLU A 86 2.26 -8.08 0.40
N LEU A 87 1.43 -7.19 0.87
CA LEU A 87 1.86 -6.06 1.65
C LEU A 87 1.04 -5.98 2.92
N LYS A 88 1.52 -5.17 3.85
CA LYS A 88 0.81 -4.92 5.09
C LYS A 88 0.67 -3.43 5.28
N LEU A 89 -0.52 -3.00 5.68
CA LEU A 89 -0.77 -1.59 5.99
C LEU A 89 -0.71 -1.42 7.50
N VAL A 90 0.11 -0.50 7.95
CA VAL A 90 0.33 -0.25 9.38
C VAL A 90 -0.05 1.18 9.68
N GLN A 91 -0.86 1.36 10.71
CA GLN A 91 -1.24 2.68 11.17
C GLN A 91 -0.20 3.18 12.18
N GLN A 92 0.20 4.42 12.00
CA GLN A 92 1.10 5.06 12.94
C GLN A 92 0.47 6.35 13.41
N ILE A 93 0.44 6.54 14.71
CA ILE A 93 -0.15 7.73 15.30
C ILE A 93 0.94 8.45 16.05
N THR A 94 1.16 9.71 15.71
CA THR A 94 2.15 10.51 16.40
C THR A 94 1.44 11.67 17.09
N GLN A 95 2.05 12.13 18.18
CA GLN A 95 1.53 13.27 18.88
C GLN A 95 2.06 14.53 18.24
N GLY A 96 1.18 15.41 17.93
CA GLY A 96 1.65 16.64 17.35
C GLY A 96 2.23 17.52 18.34
N SER A 97 2.27 17.68 19.30
CA SER A 97 2.80 18.48 20.07
C SER A 97 3.32 19.23 20.38
N ARG A 98 3.47 19.76 20.70
CA ARG A 98 3.84 20.46 21.21
C ARG A 98 4.34 21.03 21.14
#